data_0baedecede2e658448dcd9059e266164
#
_entry.id   0baedecede2e658448dcd9059e266164
#
_cell.length_a   1.000
_cell.length_b   1.000
_cell.length_c   1.000
_cell.angle_alpha   90.00
_cell.angle_beta   90.00
_cell.angle_gamma   90.00
#
_symmetry.space_group_name_H-M   'P 1'
#
loop_
_entity.id
_entity.type
_entity.pdbx_description
1 polymer ?
#
loop_
_entity_poly.entity_id
_entity_poly.type
_entity_poly.pdbx_seq_one_letter_code
_entity_poly.pdbx_strand_id
1 'polypeptide(L)'
;MPDLSAGPVLLRSHRLDDVDDMVLACRDEQTWTWTTVPKPYEPEHAESYVNRTVGTPIDGETRWAIEVDGRFSGNIGVMLEGEARRVGEAAPVGLGRADVGYFVAPWARGRGVGTLALWLVCDWAFRKGGCEVVTWNALVGNVPSRRMVEKVGFHIHADPARRMVVQRGERVDVWTADLLPEDLVPLDTLLP
;
A
#
# COMPACT_ATOMS: atom_id res chain seq x y z
N MET A 1 -9.48 -11.80 5.30
CA MET A 1 -8.37 -10.87 5.52
C MET A 1 -8.47 -10.35 6.95
N PRO A 2 -7.40 -10.34 7.76
CA PRO A 2 -7.48 -9.85 9.14
C PRO A 2 -7.53 -8.32 9.17
N ASP A 3 -8.22 -7.78 10.16
CA ASP A 3 -8.09 -6.36 10.50
C ASP A 3 -6.77 -6.14 11.24
N LEU A 4 -6.08 -5.01 10.93
CA LEU A 4 -4.84 -4.60 11.57
C LEU A 4 -5.03 -3.20 12.13
N SER A 5 -4.43 -2.90 13.29
CA SER A 5 -4.60 -1.56 13.89
C SER A 5 -3.35 -1.06 14.60
N ALA A 6 -3.11 0.25 14.51
CA ALA A 6 -2.09 0.97 15.25
C ALA A 6 -2.51 2.43 15.46
N GLY A 7 -2.53 2.90 16.71
CA GLY A 7 -3.01 4.24 17.05
C GLY A 7 -4.42 4.49 16.50
N PRO A 8 -4.64 5.58 15.74
CA PRO A 8 -5.95 5.89 15.16
C PRO A 8 -6.26 5.14 13.86
N VAL A 9 -5.32 4.33 13.34
CA VAL A 9 -5.44 3.66 12.05
C VAL A 9 -6.00 2.27 12.22
N LEU A 10 -7.07 1.95 11.48
CA LEU A 10 -7.60 0.62 11.26
C LEU A 10 -7.47 0.26 9.79
N LEU A 11 -6.84 -0.87 9.50
CA LEU A 11 -6.84 -1.50 8.18
C LEU A 11 -7.87 -2.63 8.19
N ARG A 12 -8.86 -2.55 7.31
CA ARG A 12 -9.99 -3.49 7.23
C ARG A 12 -10.36 -3.83 5.79
N SER A 13 -11.24 -4.77 5.63
CA SER A 13 -11.85 -5.03 4.32
C SER A 13 -12.62 -3.79 3.81
N HIS A 14 -12.62 -3.60 2.49
CA HIS A 14 -13.44 -2.57 1.86
C HIS A 14 -14.94 -2.86 2.07
N ARG A 15 -15.75 -1.80 2.08
CA ARG A 15 -17.21 -1.85 2.21
C ARG A 15 -17.85 -1.00 1.12
N LEU A 16 -19.10 -1.28 0.76
CA LEU A 16 -19.83 -0.44 -0.19
C LEU A 16 -20.00 1.00 0.31
N ASP A 17 -20.08 1.20 1.61
CA ASP A 17 -20.14 2.52 2.25
C ASP A 17 -18.85 3.35 2.06
N ASP A 18 -17.75 2.74 1.59
CA ASP A 18 -16.51 3.44 1.27
C ASP A 18 -16.56 4.15 -0.10
N VAL A 19 -17.54 3.84 -0.94
CA VAL A 19 -17.59 4.27 -2.35
C VAL A 19 -17.52 5.78 -2.49
N ASP A 20 -18.35 6.52 -1.76
CA ASP A 20 -18.41 7.98 -1.86
C ASP A 20 -17.09 8.65 -1.46
N ASP A 21 -16.50 8.25 -0.33
CA ASP A 21 -15.22 8.76 0.11
C ASP A 21 -14.08 8.32 -0.83
N MET A 22 -14.13 7.11 -1.39
CA MET A 22 -13.17 6.65 -2.39
C MET A 22 -13.23 7.49 -3.66
N VAL A 23 -14.42 7.84 -4.15
CA VAL A 23 -14.60 8.74 -5.30
C VAL A 23 -13.99 10.10 -5.01
N LEU A 24 -14.29 10.69 -3.84
CA LEU A 24 -13.70 11.97 -3.44
C LEU A 24 -12.17 11.90 -3.36
N ALA A 25 -11.62 10.85 -2.75
CA ALA A 25 -10.18 10.66 -2.61
C ALA A 25 -9.48 10.45 -3.96
N CYS A 26 -10.10 9.73 -4.90
CA CYS A 26 -9.51 9.45 -6.21
C CYS A 26 -9.67 10.61 -7.21
N ARG A 27 -10.59 11.54 -6.97
CA ARG A 27 -10.72 12.79 -7.75
C ARG A 27 -9.74 13.87 -7.32
N ASP A 28 -9.07 13.69 -6.17
CA ASP A 28 -8.00 14.60 -5.72
C ASP A 28 -6.81 14.60 -6.70
N GLU A 29 -6.30 15.78 -7.02
CA GLU A 29 -5.24 15.94 -8.01
C GLU A 29 -3.94 15.24 -7.62
N GLN A 30 -3.56 15.26 -6.34
CA GLN A 30 -2.36 14.56 -5.88
C GLN A 30 -2.52 13.04 -5.97
N THR A 31 -3.69 12.51 -5.59
CA THR A 31 -3.98 11.07 -5.75
C THR A 31 -3.85 10.68 -7.21
N TRP A 32 -4.48 11.43 -8.11
CA TRP A 32 -4.41 11.16 -9.54
C TRP A 32 -2.98 11.27 -10.08
N THR A 33 -2.22 12.29 -9.66
CA THR A 33 -0.85 12.52 -10.14
C THR A 33 0.08 11.35 -9.83
N TRP A 34 -0.03 10.80 -8.62
CA TRP A 34 0.92 9.81 -8.10
C TRP A 34 0.46 8.36 -8.18
N THR A 35 -0.75 8.11 -8.70
CA THR A 35 -1.30 6.77 -8.82
C THR A 35 -1.78 6.48 -10.25
N THR A 36 -2.25 5.24 -10.46
CA THR A 36 -2.80 4.80 -11.75
C THR A 36 -4.33 4.87 -11.81
N VAL A 37 -4.98 5.54 -10.83
CA VAL A 37 -6.44 5.68 -10.84
C VAL A 37 -6.93 6.37 -12.11
N PRO A 38 -8.09 5.96 -12.67
CA PRO A 38 -8.68 6.59 -13.86
C PRO A 38 -8.95 8.08 -13.68
N LYS A 39 -9.00 8.82 -14.80
CA LYS A 39 -9.45 10.22 -14.83
C LYS A 39 -10.35 10.41 -16.05
N PRO A 40 -11.61 10.82 -15.87
CA PRO A 40 -12.27 11.06 -14.57
C PRO A 40 -12.44 9.78 -13.75
N TYR A 41 -12.49 9.92 -12.42
CA TYR A 41 -12.82 8.82 -11.54
C TYR A 41 -14.32 8.86 -11.22
N GLU A 42 -15.05 7.83 -11.62
CA GLU A 42 -16.50 7.75 -11.50
C GLU A 42 -16.91 6.73 -10.41
N PRO A 43 -18.14 6.84 -9.85
CA PRO A 43 -18.63 5.93 -8.80
C PRO A 43 -18.51 4.46 -9.20
N GLU A 44 -18.76 4.12 -10.44
CA GLU A 44 -18.69 2.75 -10.97
C GLU A 44 -17.26 2.16 -10.87
N HIS A 45 -16.22 3.01 -10.92
CA HIS A 45 -14.84 2.58 -10.70
C HIS A 45 -14.63 2.14 -9.25
N ALA A 46 -15.16 2.92 -8.28
CA ALA A 46 -15.09 2.61 -6.86
C ALA A 46 -15.90 1.36 -6.52
N GLU A 47 -17.14 1.26 -6.98
CA GLU A 47 -18.01 0.09 -6.79
C GLU A 47 -17.34 -1.19 -7.34
N SER A 48 -16.83 -1.13 -8.57
CA SER A 48 -16.10 -2.24 -9.19
C SER A 48 -14.88 -2.64 -8.39
N TYR A 49 -14.12 -1.66 -7.87
CA TYR A 49 -12.96 -1.92 -7.04
C TYR A 49 -13.35 -2.59 -5.73
N VAL A 50 -14.33 -2.05 -4.99
CA VAL A 50 -14.83 -2.62 -3.75
C VAL A 50 -15.32 -4.05 -3.97
N ASN A 51 -16.17 -4.28 -4.97
CA ASN A 51 -16.72 -5.61 -5.26
C ASN A 51 -15.65 -6.65 -5.58
N ARG A 52 -14.53 -6.25 -6.18
CA ARG A 52 -13.39 -7.16 -6.46
C ARG A 52 -12.53 -7.43 -5.24
N THR A 53 -12.49 -6.52 -4.27
CA THR A 53 -11.60 -6.61 -3.10
C THR A 53 -12.27 -7.20 -1.86
N VAL A 54 -13.62 -7.29 -1.85
CA VAL A 54 -14.36 -7.89 -0.75
C VAL A 54 -14.14 -9.40 -0.72
N GLY A 55 -13.54 -9.89 0.35
CA GLY A 55 -13.55 -11.30 0.75
C GLY A 55 -12.48 -12.21 0.17
N THR A 56 -11.78 -11.87 -0.91
CA THR A 56 -10.78 -12.78 -1.49
C THR A 56 -9.56 -12.02 -2.01
N PRO A 57 -8.32 -12.44 -1.67
CA PRO A 57 -7.13 -11.94 -2.34
C PRO A 57 -7.21 -12.25 -3.84
N ILE A 58 -7.06 -11.24 -4.69
CA ILE A 58 -7.02 -11.43 -6.13
C ILE A 58 -5.56 -11.66 -6.51
N ASP A 59 -5.25 -12.83 -7.10
CA ASP A 59 -3.94 -13.15 -7.68
C ASP A 59 -2.71 -12.81 -6.81
N GLY A 60 -2.81 -13.10 -5.48
CA GLY A 60 -1.71 -12.86 -4.53
C GLY A 60 -1.62 -11.43 -4.01
N GLU A 61 -2.58 -10.57 -4.37
CA GLU A 61 -2.67 -9.23 -3.81
C GLU A 61 -3.64 -9.18 -2.64
N THR A 62 -3.18 -8.66 -1.50
CA THR A 62 -4.00 -8.40 -0.32
C THR A 62 -4.16 -6.90 -0.15
N ARG A 63 -5.40 -6.39 -0.02
CA ARG A 63 -5.72 -4.96 -0.01
C ARG A 63 -6.62 -4.60 1.16
N TRP A 64 -6.30 -3.50 1.84
CA TRP A 64 -7.08 -2.94 2.93
C TRP A 64 -7.57 -1.54 2.62
N ALA A 65 -8.77 -1.23 3.07
CA ALA A 65 -9.20 0.14 3.31
C ALA A 65 -8.48 0.67 4.55
N ILE A 66 -7.94 1.87 4.46
CA ILE A 66 -7.45 2.62 5.62
C ILE A 66 -8.64 3.36 6.21
N GLU A 67 -8.96 3.10 7.48
CA GLU A 67 -9.99 3.82 8.22
C GLU A 67 -9.37 4.64 9.34
N VAL A 68 -9.85 5.85 9.52
CA VAL A 68 -9.50 6.74 10.65
C VAL A 68 -10.78 7.39 11.15
N ASP A 69 -11.05 7.31 12.44
CA ASP A 69 -12.24 7.89 13.09
C ASP A 69 -13.55 7.42 12.40
N GLY A 70 -13.63 6.15 12.00
CA GLY A 70 -14.78 5.55 11.32
C GLY A 70 -14.96 5.93 9.85
N ARG A 71 -14.05 6.72 9.28
CA ARG A 71 -14.13 7.21 7.89
C ARG A 71 -13.07 6.54 7.01
N PHE A 72 -13.45 6.15 5.77
CA PHE A 72 -12.49 5.74 4.76
C PHE A 72 -11.46 6.85 4.51
N SER A 73 -10.19 6.50 4.59
CA SER A 73 -9.07 7.45 4.58
C SER A 73 -7.96 7.07 3.60
N GLY A 74 -8.19 6.05 2.78
CA GLY A 74 -7.24 5.62 1.77
C GLY A 74 -7.27 4.12 1.52
N ASN A 75 -6.33 3.67 0.73
CA ASN A 75 -6.14 2.28 0.37
C ASN A 75 -4.68 1.89 0.48
N ILE A 76 -4.41 0.67 0.94
CA ILE A 76 -3.09 0.09 0.97
C ILE A 76 -3.17 -1.39 0.64
N GLY A 77 -2.19 -1.91 -0.09
CA GLY A 77 -2.12 -3.33 -0.41
C GLY A 77 -0.71 -3.80 -0.61
N VAL A 78 -0.55 -5.12 -0.57
CA VAL A 78 0.68 -5.81 -0.93
C VAL A 78 0.38 -6.83 -2.02
N MET A 79 1.26 -6.90 -2.99
CA MET A 79 1.33 -7.99 -3.95
C MET A 79 2.44 -8.93 -3.51
N LEU A 80 2.06 -10.16 -3.17
CA LEU A 80 3.00 -11.20 -2.79
C LEU A 80 3.57 -11.85 -4.05
N GLU A 81 4.88 -11.81 -4.20
CA GLU A 81 5.63 -12.42 -5.30
C GLU A 81 6.48 -13.58 -4.78
N GLY A 82 6.60 -14.67 -5.55
CA GLY A 82 7.45 -15.81 -5.23
C GLY A 82 6.70 -17.12 -5.03
N GLU A 83 7.42 -18.20 -4.71
CA GLU A 83 6.87 -19.56 -4.58
C GLU A 83 5.93 -19.77 -3.38
N ALA A 84 5.82 -18.81 -2.48
CA ALA A 84 4.85 -18.81 -1.37
C ALA A 84 3.38 -18.95 -1.83
N ARG A 85 3.13 -18.87 -3.13
CA ARG A 85 1.82 -19.08 -3.78
C ARG A 85 1.38 -20.54 -3.91
N ARG A 86 2.23 -21.51 -3.64
CA ARG A 86 1.84 -22.94 -3.74
C ARG A 86 1.08 -23.36 -2.48
N VAL A 87 -0.23 -23.16 -2.53
CA VAL A 87 -1.14 -23.70 -1.51
C VAL A 87 -1.12 -25.22 -1.61
N GLY A 88 -0.68 -25.92 -0.55
CA GLY A 88 -0.80 -27.36 -0.40
C GLY A 88 0.50 -28.17 -0.32
N GLU A 89 1.65 -27.59 -0.57
CA GLU A 89 2.95 -28.15 -0.24
C GLU A 89 3.54 -27.40 0.95
N ALA A 90 4.35 -28.07 1.78
CA ALA A 90 5.11 -27.39 2.82
C ALA A 90 5.84 -26.24 2.15
N ALA A 91 5.44 -24.99 2.44
CA ALA A 91 5.99 -23.82 1.82
C ALA A 91 7.52 -23.89 1.93
N PRO A 92 8.28 -23.71 0.84
CA PRO A 92 9.71 -23.52 0.99
C PRO A 92 9.88 -22.32 1.93
N VAL A 93 10.51 -22.55 3.05
CA VAL A 93 10.80 -21.53 4.05
C VAL A 93 11.58 -20.41 3.35
N GLY A 94 10.98 -19.22 3.31
CA GLY A 94 11.73 -18.01 3.18
C GLY A 94 12.19 -17.61 1.79
N LEU A 95 11.31 -17.36 0.80
CA LEU A 95 11.69 -16.67 -0.45
C LEU A 95 10.60 -15.68 -0.91
N GLY A 96 9.70 -15.30 -0.03
CA GLY A 96 8.61 -14.38 -0.36
C GLY A 96 9.07 -12.94 -0.46
N ARG A 97 8.72 -12.29 -1.57
CA ARG A 97 8.84 -10.85 -1.75
C ARG A 97 7.44 -10.24 -1.79
N ALA A 98 7.30 -9.04 -1.26
CA ALA A 98 6.07 -8.26 -1.40
C ALA A 98 6.37 -6.89 -2.03
N ASP A 99 5.51 -6.43 -2.92
CA ASP A 99 5.52 -5.04 -3.40
C ASP A 99 4.34 -4.30 -2.78
N VAL A 100 4.58 -3.11 -2.20
CA VAL A 100 3.57 -2.34 -1.49
C VAL A 100 3.13 -1.12 -2.29
N GLY A 101 1.78 -0.94 -2.37
CA GLY A 101 1.17 0.21 -3.01
C GLY A 101 0.06 0.82 -2.16
N TYR A 102 -0.08 2.16 -2.18
CA TYR A 102 -1.05 2.88 -1.36
C TYR A 102 -1.40 4.27 -1.90
N PHE A 103 -2.51 4.78 -1.41
CA PHE A 103 -2.79 6.22 -1.37
C PHE A 103 -3.49 6.59 -0.06
N VAL A 104 -3.30 7.84 0.37
CA VAL A 104 -3.97 8.42 1.55
C VAL A 104 -4.88 9.56 1.09
N ALA A 105 -6.12 9.53 1.54
CA ALA A 105 -7.12 10.54 1.21
C ALA A 105 -6.69 11.94 1.72
N PRO A 106 -7.07 13.03 1.04
CA PRO A 106 -6.64 14.39 1.38
C PRO A 106 -6.87 14.75 2.86
N TRP A 107 -8.02 14.35 3.42
CA TRP A 107 -8.40 14.66 4.82
C TRP A 107 -7.61 13.89 5.88
N ALA A 108 -6.84 12.88 5.49
CA ALA A 108 -6.03 12.07 6.40
C ALA A 108 -4.51 12.29 6.24
N ARG A 109 -4.09 13.10 5.26
CA ARG A 109 -2.67 13.42 5.02
C ARG A 109 -2.08 14.28 6.14
N GLY A 110 -0.76 14.20 6.33
CA GLY A 110 -0.04 15.03 7.32
C GLY A 110 -0.24 14.60 8.79
N ARG A 111 -1.01 13.52 9.05
CA ARG A 111 -1.37 13.03 10.38
C ARG A 111 -0.66 11.72 10.76
N GLY A 112 0.36 11.29 10.03
CA GLY A 112 1.05 10.01 10.26
C GLY A 112 0.29 8.77 9.78
N VAL A 113 -0.95 8.91 9.29
CA VAL A 113 -1.85 7.81 8.91
C VAL A 113 -1.19 6.86 7.90
N GLY A 114 -0.61 7.39 6.83
CA GLY A 114 0.04 6.55 5.82
C GLY A 114 1.26 5.81 6.36
N THR A 115 2.04 6.42 7.26
CA THR A 115 3.21 5.79 7.89
C THR A 115 2.78 4.60 8.75
N LEU A 116 1.74 4.76 9.58
CA LEU A 116 1.20 3.68 10.41
C LEU A 116 0.58 2.56 9.56
N ALA A 117 -0.17 2.92 8.51
CA ALA A 117 -0.75 1.95 7.59
C ALA A 117 0.34 1.12 6.88
N LEU A 118 1.41 1.78 6.41
CA LEU A 118 2.54 1.12 5.78
C LEU A 118 3.26 0.19 6.75
N TRP A 119 3.52 0.65 7.97
CA TRP A 119 4.14 -0.16 9.01
C TRP A 119 3.34 -1.44 9.29
N LEU A 120 2.02 -1.32 9.49
CA LEU A 120 1.12 -2.45 9.74
C LEU A 120 1.18 -3.51 8.63
N VAL A 121 1.19 -3.06 7.38
CA VAL A 121 1.23 -3.96 6.22
C VAL A 121 2.61 -4.63 6.09
N CYS A 122 3.71 -3.92 6.36
CA CYS A 122 5.05 -4.52 6.37
C CYS A 122 5.20 -5.57 7.48
N ASP A 123 4.76 -5.26 8.72
CA ASP A 123 4.76 -6.21 9.83
C ASP A 123 3.94 -7.46 9.51
N TRP A 124 2.75 -7.27 8.91
CA TRP A 124 1.90 -8.38 8.46
C TRP A 124 2.59 -9.20 7.36
N ALA A 125 3.21 -8.55 6.37
CA ALA A 125 3.91 -9.24 5.27
C ALA A 125 5.04 -10.13 5.80
N PHE A 126 5.83 -9.65 6.75
CA PHE A 126 6.89 -10.42 7.38
C PHE A 126 6.36 -11.55 8.28
N ARG A 127 5.41 -11.26 9.18
CA ARG A 127 4.98 -12.23 10.21
C ARG A 127 3.95 -13.24 9.70
N LYS A 128 3.14 -12.88 8.73
CA LYS A 128 2.01 -13.70 8.23
C LYS A 128 2.08 -13.98 6.74
N GLY A 129 2.62 -13.05 5.94
CA GLY A 129 2.79 -13.20 4.50
C GLY A 129 3.98 -14.08 4.11
N GLY A 130 4.88 -14.42 5.05
CA GLY A 130 6.07 -15.21 4.78
C GLY A 130 7.10 -14.50 3.90
N CYS A 131 7.09 -13.16 3.88
CA CYS A 131 8.02 -12.37 3.09
C CYS A 131 9.35 -12.19 3.83
N GLU A 132 10.44 -12.21 3.07
CA GLU A 132 11.78 -11.85 3.54
C GLU A 132 12.14 -10.41 3.19
N VAL A 133 11.47 -9.84 2.19
CA VAL A 133 11.69 -8.46 1.75
C VAL A 133 10.38 -7.83 1.29
N VAL A 134 10.18 -6.56 1.67
CA VAL A 134 9.12 -5.71 1.12
C VAL A 134 9.76 -4.66 0.23
N THR A 135 9.26 -4.51 -0.98
CA THR A 135 9.72 -3.50 -1.94
C THR A 135 8.70 -2.40 -2.12
N TRP A 136 9.20 -1.25 -2.52
CA TRP A 136 8.40 -0.08 -2.84
C TRP A 136 8.96 0.60 -4.08
N ASN A 137 8.08 1.13 -4.89
CA ASN A 137 8.42 2.02 -5.97
C ASN A 137 7.46 3.23 -6.02
N ALA A 138 7.97 4.38 -6.42
CA ALA A 138 7.15 5.58 -6.66
C ALA A 138 7.77 6.44 -7.75
N LEU A 139 6.91 7.18 -8.45
CA LEU A 139 7.35 8.14 -9.45
C LEU A 139 8.35 9.12 -8.86
N VAL A 140 9.41 9.42 -9.61
CA VAL A 140 10.38 10.46 -9.21
C VAL A 140 9.65 11.77 -8.98
N GLY A 141 9.89 12.39 -7.81
CA GLY A 141 9.21 13.61 -7.38
C GLY A 141 8.11 13.40 -6.35
N ASN A 142 7.64 12.16 -6.11
CA ASN A 142 6.68 11.86 -5.04
C ASN A 142 7.36 11.88 -3.65
N VAL A 143 7.81 13.07 -3.25
CA VAL A 143 8.50 13.29 -1.98
C VAL A 143 7.69 12.85 -0.75
N PRO A 144 6.36 13.09 -0.67
CA PRO A 144 5.57 12.61 0.46
C PRO A 144 5.65 11.10 0.65
N SER A 145 5.52 10.31 -0.44
CA SER A 145 5.62 8.85 -0.39
C SER A 145 7.02 8.40 0.02
N ARG A 146 8.07 9.00 -0.53
CA ARG A 146 9.47 8.71 -0.16
C ARG A 146 9.73 8.93 1.33
N ARG A 147 9.33 10.08 1.87
CA ARG A 147 9.48 10.38 3.31
C ARG A 147 8.74 9.38 4.21
N MET A 148 7.65 8.84 3.72
CA MET A 148 6.85 7.88 4.47
C MET A 148 7.58 6.53 4.58
N VAL A 149 8.13 6.01 3.50
CA VAL A 149 8.89 4.75 3.50
C VAL A 149 10.20 4.89 4.28
N GLU A 150 10.92 6.02 4.16
CA GLU A 150 12.12 6.31 4.96
C GLU A 150 11.83 6.26 6.47
N LYS A 151 10.67 6.76 6.92
CA LYS A 151 10.26 6.70 8.33
C LYS A 151 10.00 5.29 8.83
N VAL A 152 9.56 4.38 7.96
CA VAL A 152 9.27 2.98 8.32
C VAL A 152 10.54 2.12 8.34
N GLY A 153 11.63 2.61 7.74
CA GLY A 153 12.94 1.95 7.73
C GLY A 153 13.38 1.46 6.36
N PHE A 154 12.66 1.78 5.29
CA PHE A 154 13.07 1.38 3.94
C PHE A 154 14.42 1.97 3.54
N HIS A 155 15.26 1.15 2.95
CA HIS A 155 16.49 1.55 2.31
C HIS A 155 16.22 2.06 0.89
N ILE A 156 16.42 3.36 0.66
CA ILE A 156 16.20 3.97 -0.67
C ILE A 156 17.42 3.72 -1.55
N HIS A 157 17.19 3.21 -2.76
CA HIS A 157 18.27 3.05 -3.74
C HIS A 157 18.72 4.41 -4.27
N ALA A 158 20.04 4.58 -4.44
CA ALA A 158 20.65 5.87 -4.77
C ALA A 158 20.17 6.43 -6.11
N ASP A 159 20.09 5.56 -7.13
CA ASP A 159 19.69 5.93 -8.48
C ASP A 159 18.25 5.51 -8.78
N PRO A 160 17.45 6.38 -9.42
CA PRO A 160 16.13 6.00 -9.91
C PRO A 160 16.21 4.88 -10.96
N ALA A 161 15.28 3.94 -10.89
CA ALA A 161 15.10 2.94 -11.93
C ALA A 161 14.48 3.60 -13.17
N ARG A 162 15.26 3.65 -14.26
CA ARG A 162 14.89 4.39 -15.46
C ARG A 162 13.84 3.66 -16.27
N ARG A 163 12.77 4.37 -16.65
CA ARG A 163 11.68 3.88 -17.52
C ARG A 163 11.08 2.54 -17.07
N MET A 164 11.10 2.29 -15.77
CA MET A 164 10.69 1.01 -15.21
C MET A 164 9.17 0.81 -15.26
N VAL A 165 8.40 1.86 -15.01
CA VAL A 165 6.93 1.82 -14.91
C VAL A 165 6.30 2.48 -16.13
N VAL A 166 5.13 1.97 -16.55
CA VAL A 166 4.27 2.65 -17.53
C VAL A 166 3.16 3.36 -16.79
N GLN A 167 3.12 4.67 -16.89
CA GLN A 167 2.02 5.49 -16.37
C GLN A 167 1.37 6.26 -17.52
N ARG A 168 0.07 6.07 -17.71
CA ARG A 168 -0.73 6.75 -18.75
C ARG A 168 -0.14 6.67 -20.17
N GLY A 169 0.42 5.51 -20.49
CA GLY A 169 1.02 5.24 -21.82
C GLY A 169 2.47 5.67 -21.96
N GLU A 170 3.04 6.35 -20.97
CA GLU A 170 4.45 6.77 -21.01
C GLU A 170 5.30 5.96 -20.02
N ARG A 171 6.54 5.66 -20.39
CA ARG A 171 7.51 5.06 -19.48
C ARG A 171 8.18 6.13 -18.67
N VAL A 172 8.10 5.96 -17.34
CA VAL A 172 8.57 6.94 -16.36
C VAL A 172 9.61 6.34 -15.42
N ASP A 173 10.45 7.21 -14.88
CA ASP A 173 11.45 6.86 -13.89
C ASP A 173 10.80 6.77 -12.51
N VAL A 174 11.28 5.83 -11.68
CA VAL A 174 10.79 5.62 -10.33
C VAL A 174 11.94 5.56 -9.33
N TRP A 175 11.71 6.06 -8.14
CA TRP A 175 12.49 5.69 -6.97
C TRP A 175 12.10 4.28 -6.55
N THR A 176 13.07 3.52 -6.08
CA THR A 176 12.87 2.18 -5.55
C THR A 176 13.49 2.07 -4.16
N ALA A 177 12.92 1.19 -3.34
CA ALA A 177 13.43 0.88 -2.01
C ALA A 177 13.06 -0.55 -1.63
N ASP A 178 13.79 -1.08 -0.67
CA ASP A 178 13.52 -2.35 -0.01
C ASP A 178 13.53 -2.19 1.51
N LEU A 179 12.83 -3.09 2.19
CA LEU A 179 12.77 -3.21 3.64
C LEU A 179 12.97 -4.67 4.02
N LEU A 180 13.90 -4.94 4.95
CA LEU A 180 14.09 -6.23 5.56
C LEU A 180 13.43 -6.27 6.95
N PRO A 181 13.13 -7.46 7.50
CA PRO A 181 12.50 -7.56 8.83
C PRO A 181 13.25 -6.83 9.94
N GLU A 182 14.59 -6.87 9.90
CA GLU A 182 15.48 -6.22 10.88
C GLU A 182 15.53 -4.69 10.77
N ASP A 183 15.16 -4.14 9.62
CA ASP A 183 15.16 -2.68 9.37
C ASP A 183 13.81 -2.04 9.73
N LEU A 184 12.76 -2.85 9.93
CA LEU A 184 11.45 -2.32 10.32
C LEU A 184 11.54 -1.63 11.67
N VAL A 185 11.35 -0.32 11.69
CA VAL A 185 11.44 0.47 12.92
C VAL A 185 10.42 0.03 13.97
N PRO A 186 10.72 0.11 15.28
CA PRO A 186 9.76 -0.18 16.33
C PRO A 186 8.49 0.70 16.23
N LEU A 187 7.30 0.10 16.38
CA LEU A 187 6.02 0.81 16.22
C LEU A 187 5.88 2.02 17.14
N ASP A 188 6.37 1.91 18.37
CA ASP A 188 6.32 2.97 19.38
C ASP A 188 7.04 4.26 18.96
N THR A 189 8.02 4.17 18.05
CA THR A 189 8.70 5.34 17.48
C THR A 189 7.86 6.11 16.47
N LEU A 190 6.77 5.51 15.97
CA LEU A 190 5.87 6.08 14.97
C LEU A 190 4.55 6.60 15.57
N LEU A 191 4.25 6.20 16.79
CA LEU A 191 3.07 6.67 17.51
C LEU A 191 3.30 8.09 18.04
N PRO A 192 2.25 8.95 18.08
CA PRO A 192 2.35 10.32 18.59
C PRO A 192 2.60 10.37 20.10
#